data_2ad2453df40b3bc8f1fb7b9a5b7039df
#
_entry.id   2ad2453df40b3bc8f1fb7b9a5b7039df
#
_cell.length_a   1.000
_cell.length_b   1.000
_cell.length_c   1.000
_cell.angle_alpha   90.00
_cell.angle_beta   90.00
_cell.angle_gamma   90.00
#
_symmetry.space_group_name_H-M   'P 1'
#
loop_
_entity.id
_entity.type
_entity.pdbx_description
1 polymer ?
#
loop_
_entity_poly.entity_id
_entity_poly.type
_entity_poly.pdbx_seq_one_letter_code
_entity_poly.pdbx_strand_id
1 'polypeptide(L)'
;MTQNESSTATSLFGPDHQRCDALWVAVEAAAGAGEPDHTLSAWEAFDAAMARHFLMEEEVLFPALDDATGMHGRGPVVVMLHEHSQMRALLVEMAASAKAGRFQALLDQGDTLMLVIQQHNAKEENVLYPMADTVLRRDWPTLAAKLNGYR
;
A
#
# COMPACT_ATOMS: atom_id res chain seq x y z
N MET A 1 1.07 -10.34 30.67
CA MET A 1 1.81 -11.15 29.70
C MET A 1 1.51 -10.65 28.32
N THR A 2 2.33 -9.79 27.81
CA THR A 2 2.29 -9.43 26.40
C THR A 2 2.78 -10.66 25.64
N GLN A 3 1.87 -11.37 25.00
CA GLN A 3 2.27 -12.32 23.99
C GLN A 3 2.99 -11.53 22.91
N ASN A 4 4.29 -11.69 22.86
CA ASN A 4 5.10 -11.25 21.75
C ASN A 4 4.75 -12.17 20.58
N GLU A 5 3.56 -11.97 20.00
CA GLU A 5 3.27 -12.59 18.72
C GLU A 5 4.34 -12.07 17.77
N SER A 6 5.21 -12.97 17.34
CA SER A 6 6.28 -12.63 16.43
C SER A 6 5.64 -12.02 15.18
N SER A 7 5.76 -10.70 15.03
CA SER A 7 5.36 -9.97 13.83
C SER A 7 5.98 -10.62 12.60
N THR A 8 5.26 -10.62 11.51
CA THR A 8 5.71 -11.11 10.20
C THR A 8 5.37 -10.08 9.13
N ALA A 9 5.89 -10.23 7.93
CA ALA A 9 5.51 -9.37 6.81
C ALA A 9 3.99 -9.47 6.57
N THR A 10 3.44 -10.66 6.59
CA THR A 10 2.00 -10.89 6.44
C THR A 10 1.20 -10.15 7.50
N SER A 11 1.58 -10.25 8.79
CA SER A 11 0.84 -9.62 9.87
C SER A 11 1.01 -8.11 9.95
N LEU A 12 2.06 -7.57 9.35
CA LEU A 12 2.30 -6.12 9.32
C LEU A 12 1.64 -5.47 8.11
N PHE A 13 1.81 -6.01 6.91
CA PHE A 13 1.33 -5.39 5.67
C PHE A 13 -0.11 -5.72 5.34
N GLY A 14 -0.61 -6.89 5.73
CA GLY A 14 -2.02 -7.26 5.51
C GLY A 14 -3.01 -6.27 6.12
N PRO A 15 -2.89 -5.96 7.43
CA PRO A 15 -3.72 -4.91 8.05
C PRO A 15 -3.53 -3.52 7.45
N ASP A 16 -2.35 -3.21 6.92
CA ASP A 16 -2.10 -1.93 6.26
C ASP A 16 -2.88 -1.82 4.93
N HIS A 17 -2.99 -2.92 4.16
CA HIS A 17 -3.88 -3.00 3.00
C HIS A 17 -5.33 -2.69 3.39
N GLN A 18 -5.82 -3.31 4.45
CA GLN A 18 -7.20 -3.11 4.93
C GLN A 18 -7.44 -1.66 5.36
N ARG A 19 -6.44 -1.03 5.98
CA ARG A 19 -6.54 0.37 6.38
C ARG A 19 -6.62 1.29 5.17
N CYS A 20 -5.83 1.06 4.14
CA CYS A 20 -5.90 1.83 2.89
C CYS A 20 -7.27 1.66 2.22
N ASP A 21 -7.81 0.44 2.19
CA ASP A 21 -9.15 0.18 1.65
C ASP A 21 -10.22 0.96 2.41
N ALA A 22 -10.16 0.98 3.74
CA ALA A 22 -11.10 1.72 4.59
C ALA A 22 -11.00 3.23 4.35
N LEU A 23 -9.81 3.76 4.12
CA LEU A 23 -9.62 5.18 3.81
C LEU A 23 -10.21 5.54 2.45
N TRP A 24 -10.15 4.64 1.47
CA TRP A 24 -10.83 4.85 0.19
C TRP A 24 -12.35 4.85 0.35
N VAL A 25 -12.91 3.94 1.14
CA VAL A 25 -14.35 3.92 1.46
C VAL A 25 -14.79 5.26 2.06
N ALA A 26 -13.96 5.88 2.89
CA ALA A 26 -14.25 7.20 3.46
C ALA A 26 -14.30 8.29 2.38
N VAL A 27 -13.45 8.22 1.35
CA VAL A 27 -13.50 9.14 0.20
C VAL A 27 -14.82 8.98 -0.54
N GLU A 28 -15.21 7.74 -0.84
CA GLU A 28 -16.47 7.45 -1.52
C GLU A 28 -17.68 7.96 -0.74
N ALA A 29 -17.68 7.75 0.56
CA ALA A 29 -18.77 8.21 1.44
C ALA A 29 -18.88 9.73 1.45
N ALA A 30 -17.78 10.45 1.60
CA ALA A 30 -17.77 11.91 1.60
C ALA A 30 -18.20 12.50 0.26
N ALA A 31 -17.70 11.95 -0.85
CA ALA A 31 -18.08 12.38 -2.19
C ALA A 31 -19.56 12.11 -2.48
N GLY A 32 -20.04 10.93 -2.07
CA GLY A 32 -21.45 10.57 -2.23
C GLY A 32 -22.40 11.41 -1.39
N ALA A 33 -21.94 11.92 -0.24
CA ALA A 33 -22.71 12.84 0.60
C ALA A 33 -22.67 14.30 0.11
N GLY A 34 -21.88 14.58 -0.92
CA GLY A 34 -21.76 15.93 -1.48
C GLY A 34 -21.02 16.90 -0.56
N GLU A 35 -20.04 16.42 0.19
CA GLU A 35 -19.26 17.20 1.15
C GLU A 35 -17.85 17.49 0.59
N PRO A 36 -17.62 18.65 -0.09
CA PRO A 36 -16.36 18.90 -0.80
C PRO A 36 -15.13 18.91 0.11
N ASP A 37 -15.19 19.64 1.22
CA ASP A 37 -14.06 19.77 2.15
C ASP A 37 -13.73 18.44 2.80
N HIS A 38 -14.75 17.68 3.18
CA HIS A 38 -14.58 16.35 3.76
C HIS A 38 -14.02 15.36 2.73
N THR A 39 -14.47 15.43 1.48
CA THR A 39 -13.95 14.60 0.38
C THR A 39 -12.47 14.86 0.17
N LEU A 40 -12.05 16.12 0.11
CA LEU A 40 -10.64 16.46 -0.06
C LEU A 40 -9.79 15.97 1.11
N SER A 41 -10.26 16.17 2.34
CA SER A 41 -9.57 15.70 3.55
C SER A 41 -9.43 14.17 3.56
N ALA A 42 -10.50 13.46 3.21
CA ALA A 42 -10.48 11.99 3.12
C ALA A 42 -9.53 11.51 2.03
N TRP A 43 -9.50 12.18 0.87
CA TRP A 43 -8.56 11.90 -0.21
C TRP A 43 -7.11 12.06 0.25
N GLU A 44 -6.78 13.16 0.92
CA GLU A 44 -5.42 13.42 1.42
C GLU A 44 -4.96 12.32 2.38
N ALA A 45 -5.86 11.86 3.26
CA ALA A 45 -5.56 10.76 4.18
C ALA A 45 -5.28 9.44 3.43
N PHE A 46 -6.09 9.13 2.41
CA PHE A 46 -5.89 7.95 1.57
C PHE A 46 -4.58 8.02 0.79
N ASP A 47 -4.32 9.14 0.13
CA ASP A 47 -3.11 9.34 -0.68
C ASP A 47 -1.84 9.22 0.19
N ALA A 48 -1.85 9.83 1.38
CA ALA A 48 -0.73 9.73 2.32
C ALA A 48 -0.51 8.29 2.81
N ALA A 49 -1.57 7.55 3.08
CA ALA A 49 -1.48 6.14 3.50
C ALA A 49 -0.91 5.25 2.40
N MET A 50 -1.34 5.45 1.15
CA MET A 50 -0.80 4.72 0.00
C MET A 50 0.68 5.03 -0.22
N ALA A 51 1.06 6.30 -0.15
CA ALA A 51 2.46 6.71 -0.31
C ALA A 51 3.35 6.06 0.76
N ARG A 52 2.91 6.07 2.02
CA ARG A 52 3.64 5.44 3.12
C ARG A 52 3.78 3.94 2.93
N HIS A 53 2.70 3.27 2.54
CA HIS A 53 2.72 1.83 2.27
C HIS A 53 3.76 1.47 1.20
N PHE A 54 3.76 2.20 0.08
CA PHE A 54 4.75 2.00 -0.98
C PHE A 54 6.18 2.20 -0.48
N LEU A 55 6.43 3.26 0.30
CA LEU A 55 7.77 3.53 0.83
C LEU A 55 8.25 2.42 1.79
N MET A 56 7.37 1.91 2.64
CA MET A 56 7.70 0.80 3.54
C MET A 56 8.15 -0.44 2.75
N GLU A 57 7.49 -0.73 1.66
CA GLU A 57 7.88 -1.84 0.79
C GLU A 57 9.15 -1.54 0.00
N GLU A 58 9.21 -0.39 -0.66
CA GLU A 58 10.30 -0.04 -1.57
C GLU A 58 11.63 0.24 -0.86
N GLU A 59 11.58 0.81 0.32
CA GLU A 59 12.79 1.18 1.07
C GLU A 59 13.25 0.10 2.05
N VAL A 60 12.36 -0.77 2.52
CA VAL A 60 12.70 -1.78 3.54
C VAL A 60 12.45 -3.20 3.07
N LEU A 61 11.22 -3.56 2.73
CA LEU A 61 10.86 -4.96 2.45
C LEU A 61 11.50 -5.48 1.17
N PHE A 62 11.35 -4.77 0.06
CA PHE A 62 11.83 -5.23 -1.24
C PHE A 62 13.34 -5.36 -1.31
N PRO A 63 14.15 -4.37 -0.81
CA PRO A 63 15.59 -4.55 -0.76
C PRO A 63 16.02 -5.74 0.08
N ALA A 64 15.37 -5.98 1.22
CA ALA A 64 15.68 -7.12 2.07
C ALA A 64 15.38 -8.46 1.38
N LEU A 65 14.26 -8.54 0.63
CA LEU A 65 13.91 -9.72 -0.15
C LEU A 65 14.92 -9.98 -1.27
N ASP A 66 15.30 -8.95 -2.01
CA ASP A 66 16.29 -9.06 -3.07
C ASP A 66 17.64 -9.55 -2.52
N ASP A 67 18.07 -9.01 -1.39
CA ASP A 67 19.31 -9.42 -0.74
C ASP A 67 19.25 -10.88 -0.26
N ALA A 68 18.12 -11.29 0.33
CA ALA A 68 17.95 -12.65 0.85
C ALA A 68 17.82 -13.70 -0.25
N THR A 69 17.23 -13.36 -1.40
CA THR A 69 16.95 -14.29 -2.50
C THR A 69 17.97 -14.20 -3.63
N GLY A 70 18.75 -13.12 -3.72
CA GLY A 70 19.65 -12.86 -4.82
C GLY A 70 18.96 -12.53 -6.14
N MET A 71 17.66 -12.19 -6.11
CA MET A 71 16.85 -11.94 -7.31
C MET A 71 16.79 -10.46 -7.71
N HIS A 72 17.86 -9.71 -7.48
CA HIS A 72 17.95 -8.31 -7.89
C HIS A 72 17.67 -8.13 -9.39
N GLY A 73 16.73 -7.25 -9.72
CA GLY A 73 16.34 -6.96 -11.10
C GLY A 73 15.53 -8.05 -11.78
N ARG A 74 15.06 -9.05 -11.04
CA ARG A 74 14.23 -10.16 -11.54
C ARG A 74 13.38 -10.71 -10.40
N GLY A 75 12.37 -11.50 -10.72
CA GLY A 75 11.48 -12.10 -9.73
C GLY A 75 10.33 -11.19 -9.32
N PRO A 76 9.63 -11.51 -8.21
CA PRO A 76 8.38 -10.85 -7.85
C PRO A 76 8.53 -9.38 -7.47
N VAL A 77 9.66 -8.97 -6.90
CA VAL A 77 9.89 -7.56 -6.52
C VAL A 77 9.84 -6.64 -7.74
N VAL A 78 10.40 -7.06 -8.88
CA VAL A 78 10.37 -6.27 -10.12
C VAL A 78 8.93 -6.02 -10.57
N VAL A 79 8.07 -7.03 -10.48
CA VAL A 79 6.64 -6.92 -10.83
C VAL A 79 5.94 -5.94 -9.89
N MET A 80 6.21 -6.03 -8.59
CA MET A 80 5.62 -5.14 -7.59
C MET A 80 6.01 -3.68 -7.83
N LEU A 81 7.29 -3.42 -8.11
CA LEU A 81 7.78 -2.07 -8.41
C LEU A 81 7.13 -1.48 -9.67
N HIS A 82 6.94 -2.31 -10.70
CA HIS A 82 6.24 -1.89 -11.91
C HIS A 82 4.77 -1.53 -11.61
N GLU A 83 4.10 -2.35 -10.82
CA GLU A 83 2.71 -2.10 -10.43
C GLU A 83 2.59 -0.86 -9.53
N HIS A 84 3.54 -0.63 -8.62
CA HIS A 84 3.62 0.64 -7.86
C HIS A 84 3.70 1.85 -8.78
N SER A 85 4.51 1.78 -9.83
CA SER A 85 4.62 2.86 -10.82
C SER A 85 3.28 3.13 -11.50
N GLN A 86 2.55 2.09 -11.88
CA GLN A 86 1.22 2.22 -12.48
C GLN A 86 0.21 2.84 -11.51
N MET A 87 0.20 2.40 -10.25
CA MET A 87 -0.68 2.94 -9.23
C MET A 87 -0.36 4.40 -8.92
N ARG A 88 0.93 4.77 -8.85
CA ARG A 88 1.33 6.16 -8.65
C ARG A 88 0.86 7.07 -9.77
N ALA A 89 0.91 6.62 -11.02
CA ALA A 89 0.39 7.39 -12.15
C ALA A 89 -1.11 7.67 -12.00
N LEU A 90 -1.89 6.69 -11.57
CA LEU A 90 -3.31 6.85 -11.26
C LEU A 90 -3.54 7.82 -10.10
N LEU A 91 -2.77 7.68 -9.03
CA LEU A 91 -2.88 8.56 -7.85
C LEU A 91 -2.59 10.03 -8.19
N VAL A 92 -1.65 10.29 -9.09
CA VAL A 92 -1.36 11.66 -9.57
C VAL A 92 -2.58 12.25 -10.29
N GLU A 93 -3.23 11.48 -11.16
CA GLU A 93 -4.44 11.92 -11.85
C GLU A 93 -5.59 12.17 -10.87
N MET A 94 -5.75 11.27 -9.89
CA MET A 94 -6.78 11.39 -8.86
C MET A 94 -6.55 12.62 -7.97
N ALA A 95 -5.31 12.92 -7.62
CA ALA A 95 -4.95 14.11 -6.85
C ALA A 95 -5.36 15.39 -7.60
N ALA A 96 -5.13 15.43 -8.90
CA ALA A 96 -5.55 16.58 -9.74
C ALA A 96 -7.07 16.71 -9.76
N SER A 97 -7.81 15.61 -9.89
CA SER A 97 -9.28 15.62 -9.86
C SER A 97 -9.82 16.07 -8.51
N ALA A 98 -9.24 15.59 -7.40
CA ALA A 98 -9.63 15.96 -6.04
C ALA A 98 -9.41 17.47 -5.82
N LYS A 99 -8.24 17.96 -6.17
CA LYS A 99 -7.87 19.39 -6.03
C LYS A 99 -8.76 20.31 -6.85
N ALA A 100 -9.18 19.86 -8.03
CA ALA A 100 -10.07 20.62 -8.92
C ALA A 100 -11.55 20.50 -8.53
N GLY A 101 -11.89 19.73 -7.51
CA GLY A 101 -13.28 19.48 -7.10
C GLY A 101 -14.08 18.60 -8.07
N ARG A 102 -13.39 17.86 -8.94
CA ARG A 102 -14.01 16.93 -9.90
C ARG A 102 -14.20 15.56 -9.26
N PHE A 103 -15.18 15.46 -8.36
CA PHE A 103 -15.34 14.29 -7.52
C PHE A 103 -15.87 13.07 -8.27
N GLN A 104 -16.70 13.27 -9.31
CA GLN A 104 -17.13 12.12 -10.12
C GLN A 104 -15.94 11.52 -10.89
N ALA A 105 -15.07 12.36 -11.43
CA ALA A 105 -13.84 11.88 -12.08
C ALA A 105 -12.93 11.16 -11.08
N LEU A 106 -12.82 11.68 -9.86
CA LEU A 106 -12.07 11.04 -8.77
C LEU A 106 -12.61 9.64 -8.48
N LEU A 107 -13.93 9.48 -8.36
CA LEU A 107 -14.56 8.19 -8.09
C LEU A 107 -14.37 7.21 -9.25
N ASP A 108 -14.51 7.67 -10.48
CA ASP A 108 -14.31 6.83 -11.67
C ASP A 108 -12.86 6.34 -11.78
N GLN A 109 -11.89 7.23 -11.53
CA GLN A 109 -10.48 6.88 -11.47
C GLN A 109 -10.18 5.91 -10.32
N GLY A 110 -10.85 6.09 -9.20
CA GLY A 110 -10.76 5.22 -8.04
C GLY A 110 -11.22 3.81 -8.31
N ASP A 111 -12.28 3.63 -9.10
CA ASP A 111 -12.74 2.30 -9.51
C ASP A 111 -11.63 1.54 -10.26
N THR A 112 -10.92 2.22 -11.16
CA THR A 112 -9.78 1.65 -11.88
C THR A 112 -8.63 1.33 -10.92
N LEU A 113 -8.29 2.28 -10.05
CA LEU A 113 -7.22 2.08 -9.06
C LEU A 113 -7.51 0.89 -8.16
N MET A 114 -8.74 0.74 -7.67
CA MET A 114 -9.10 -0.36 -6.77
C MET A 114 -8.98 -1.73 -7.43
N LEU A 115 -9.27 -1.84 -8.72
CA LEU A 115 -9.03 -3.08 -9.45
C LEU A 115 -7.54 -3.42 -9.51
N VAL A 116 -6.70 -2.43 -9.79
CA VAL A 116 -5.24 -2.61 -9.82
C VAL A 116 -4.71 -2.98 -8.43
N ILE A 117 -5.17 -2.26 -7.39
CA ILE A 117 -4.80 -2.54 -5.98
C ILE A 117 -5.16 -3.97 -5.59
N GLN A 118 -6.38 -4.42 -5.87
CA GLN A 118 -6.83 -5.75 -5.49
C GLN A 118 -5.99 -6.86 -6.12
N GLN A 119 -5.65 -6.73 -7.40
CA GLN A 119 -4.78 -7.68 -8.09
C GLN A 119 -3.35 -7.64 -7.54
N HIS A 120 -2.82 -6.46 -7.28
CA HIS A 120 -1.51 -6.25 -6.69
C HIS A 120 -1.44 -6.84 -5.28
N ASN A 121 -2.39 -6.49 -4.41
CA ASN A 121 -2.44 -6.98 -3.03
C ASN A 121 -2.58 -8.50 -2.96
N ALA A 122 -3.34 -9.11 -3.87
CA ALA A 122 -3.47 -10.57 -3.93
C ALA A 122 -2.12 -11.25 -4.20
N LYS A 123 -1.30 -10.69 -5.08
CA LYS A 123 0.05 -11.21 -5.35
C LYS A 123 0.95 -11.08 -4.12
N GLU A 124 0.86 -9.97 -3.42
CA GLU A 124 1.63 -9.75 -2.20
C GLU A 124 1.20 -10.71 -1.09
N GLU A 125 -0.09 -10.79 -0.82
CA GLU A 125 -0.63 -11.59 0.28
C GLU A 125 -0.50 -13.11 0.04
N ASN A 126 -0.60 -13.55 -1.21
CA ASN A 126 -0.55 -14.97 -1.54
C ASN A 126 0.86 -15.47 -1.86
N VAL A 127 1.77 -14.62 -2.29
CA VAL A 127 3.11 -15.02 -2.76
C VAL A 127 4.23 -14.27 -2.04
N LEU A 128 4.25 -12.95 -2.13
CA LEU A 128 5.41 -12.15 -1.72
C LEU A 128 5.57 -12.10 -0.19
N TYR A 129 4.51 -11.82 0.55
CA TYR A 129 4.59 -11.77 2.01
C TYR A 129 4.85 -13.15 2.64
N PRO A 130 4.21 -14.25 2.21
CA PRO A 130 4.58 -15.57 2.69
C PRO A 130 6.04 -15.93 2.40
N MET A 131 6.57 -15.56 1.23
CA MET A 131 7.98 -15.75 0.91
C MET A 131 8.87 -14.94 1.86
N ALA A 132 8.51 -13.69 2.12
CA ALA A 132 9.23 -12.83 3.07
C ALA A 132 9.20 -13.42 4.49
N ASP A 133 8.06 -13.93 4.92
CA ASP A 133 7.91 -14.58 6.23
C ASP A 133 8.89 -15.76 6.40
N THR A 134 9.19 -16.47 5.33
CA THR A 134 10.13 -17.58 5.33
C THR A 134 11.59 -17.10 5.27
N VAL A 135 11.94 -16.30 4.26
CA VAL A 135 13.34 -15.97 3.97
C VAL A 135 13.90 -14.86 4.88
N LEU A 136 13.05 -14.02 5.45
CA LEU A 136 13.45 -12.91 6.31
C LEU A 136 13.22 -13.18 7.80
N ARG A 137 12.88 -14.39 8.18
CA ARG A 137 12.54 -14.75 9.57
C ARG A 137 13.60 -14.28 10.57
N ARG A 138 14.86 -14.49 10.25
CA ARG A 138 15.99 -14.15 11.14
C ARG A 138 16.16 -12.64 11.28
N ASP A 139 15.99 -11.90 10.19
CA ASP A 139 16.22 -10.46 10.14
C ASP A 139 14.97 -9.64 10.47
N TRP A 140 13.82 -10.30 10.58
CA TRP A 140 12.54 -9.63 10.71
C TRP A 140 12.43 -8.68 11.91
N PRO A 141 12.93 -8.99 13.11
CA PRO A 141 12.87 -8.03 14.23
C PRO A 141 13.52 -6.70 13.91
N THR A 142 14.65 -6.71 13.20
CA THR A 142 15.34 -5.48 12.76
C THR A 142 14.55 -4.74 11.69
N LEU A 143 13.99 -5.47 10.73
CA LEU A 143 13.17 -4.90 9.66
C LEU A 143 11.87 -4.31 10.22
N ALA A 144 11.21 -5.00 11.12
CA ALA A 144 9.98 -4.53 11.78
C ALA A 144 10.22 -3.22 12.54
N ALA A 145 11.37 -3.11 13.24
CA ALA A 145 11.74 -1.87 13.93
C ALA A 145 11.89 -0.70 12.94
N LYS A 146 12.53 -0.93 11.79
CA LYS A 146 12.63 0.09 10.73
C LYS A 146 11.26 0.47 10.19
N LEU A 147 10.40 -0.51 9.92
CA LEU A 147 9.05 -0.29 9.40
C LEU A 147 8.18 0.51 10.36
N ASN A 148 8.32 0.29 11.67
CA ASN A 148 7.60 1.07 12.67
C ASN A 148 7.97 2.56 12.64
N GLY A 149 9.14 2.93 12.15
CA GLY A 149 9.56 4.31 11.96
C GLY A 149 8.77 5.09 10.91
N TYR A 150 8.03 4.40 10.05
CA TYR A 150 7.17 5.02 9.02
C TYR A 150 5.77 5.37 9.52
N ARG A 151 5.41 4.94 10.70
CA ARG A 151 4.05 5.12 11.28
C ARG A 151 3.95 6.31 12.20
#